data_d720841bd164a16d6b02af51b9009547
#
_entry.id   d720841bd164a16d6b02af51b9009547
#
_cell.length_a   1.000
_cell.length_b   1.000
_cell.length_c   1.000
_cell.angle_alpha   90.00
_cell.angle_beta   90.00
_cell.angle_gamma   90.00
#
_symmetry.space_group_name_H-M   'P 1'
#
loop_
_entity.id
_entity.type
_entity.pdbx_description
1 polymer ?
#
loop_
_entity_poly.entity_id
_entity_poly.type
_entity_poly.pdbx_seq_one_letter_code
_entity_poly.pdbx_strand_id
1 'polypeptide(L)'
;RRRLLEDFDVYAPHALKIRTKTGEIAPLVPNEAQFRLLEKVNEQFAAEGKVRIIVLKARQMGLSTAIGGWLYFWTSQRKAQKAMVVTHLAESTKALFDMTRRFYDNTPAILKPSTRYSSRKELKFDKLDSGYAVATAGGDSIGRGETITAAHLSELAFWPKSSAKENLNGLLQAIPNSEGTAVFIESTANGVSGVFYDMWQGAVSG
;
A
#
# COMPACT_ATOMS: atom_id res chain seq x y z
N ARG A 1 -21.94 -7.35 8.83
CA ARG A 1 -21.48 -6.00 8.44
C ARG A 1 -20.24 -5.56 9.22
N ARG A 2 -20.24 -5.64 10.56
CA ARG A 2 -19.09 -5.22 11.40
C ARG A 2 -17.80 -5.93 10.97
N ARG A 3 -17.82 -7.25 10.80
CA ARG A 3 -16.67 -8.03 10.38
C ARG A 3 -16.12 -7.62 9.01
N LEU A 4 -16.96 -7.26 8.04
CA LEU A 4 -16.56 -6.71 6.74
C LEU A 4 -15.83 -5.34 6.83
N LEU A 5 -16.03 -4.59 7.91
CA LEU A 5 -15.40 -3.28 8.11
C LEU A 5 -14.10 -3.36 8.93
N GLU A 6 -13.87 -4.46 9.61
CA GLU A 6 -12.75 -4.63 10.55
C GLU A 6 -11.72 -5.67 10.08
N ASP A 7 -12.11 -6.60 9.20
CA ASP A 7 -11.34 -7.77 8.79
C ASP A 7 -11.09 -7.75 7.27
N PHE A 8 -9.84 -7.55 6.86
CA PHE A 8 -9.46 -7.47 5.46
C PHE A 8 -9.68 -8.79 4.72
N ASP A 9 -9.43 -9.93 5.37
CA ASP A 9 -9.55 -11.25 4.74
C ASP A 9 -11.02 -11.57 4.39
N VAL A 10 -11.95 -11.01 5.18
CA VAL A 10 -13.38 -11.06 4.87
C VAL A 10 -13.78 -9.99 3.84
N TYR A 11 -13.20 -8.79 3.94
CA TYR A 11 -13.53 -7.68 3.04
C TYR A 11 -13.08 -7.92 1.61
N ALA A 12 -11.84 -8.37 1.41
CA ALA A 12 -11.21 -8.41 0.09
C ALA A 12 -11.99 -9.24 -0.94
N PRO A 13 -12.38 -10.49 -0.71
CA PRO A 13 -13.09 -11.29 -1.70
C PRO A 13 -14.51 -10.76 -2.00
N HIS A 14 -15.11 -10.02 -1.07
CA HIS A 14 -16.47 -9.47 -1.24
C HIS A 14 -16.50 -8.09 -1.89
N ALA A 15 -15.48 -7.27 -1.64
CA ALA A 15 -15.48 -5.85 -2.03
C ALA A 15 -14.46 -5.50 -3.11
N LEU A 16 -13.37 -6.24 -3.25
CA LEU A 16 -12.30 -5.90 -4.17
C LEU A 16 -12.33 -6.76 -5.42
N LYS A 17 -12.15 -6.11 -6.57
CA LYS A 17 -12.01 -6.79 -7.86
C LYS A 17 -10.64 -6.48 -8.47
N ILE A 18 -10.00 -7.52 -8.98
CA ILE A 18 -8.73 -7.45 -9.70
C ILE A 18 -8.92 -7.82 -11.17
N ARG A 19 -7.99 -7.38 -12.00
CA ARG A 19 -7.83 -7.91 -13.35
C ARG A 19 -6.86 -9.09 -13.29
N THR A 20 -7.31 -10.25 -13.71
CA THR A 20 -6.47 -11.45 -13.79
C THR A 20 -5.46 -11.35 -14.93
N LYS A 21 -4.50 -12.27 -14.99
CA LYS A 21 -3.54 -12.38 -16.10
C LYS A 21 -4.23 -12.69 -17.44
N THR A 22 -5.40 -13.32 -17.41
CA THR A 22 -6.24 -13.60 -18.59
C THR A 22 -7.12 -12.41 -19.00
N GLY A 23 -7.09 -11.30 -18.26
CA GLY A 23 -7.85 -10.08 -18.54
C GLY A 23 -9.23 -10.01 -17.90
N GLU A 24 -9.65 -11.05 -17.22
CA GLU A 24 -10.96 -11.13 -16.55
C GLU A 24 -10.97 -10.29 -15.26
N ILE A 25 -12.16 -9.84 -14.87
CA ILE A 25 -12.39 -9.17 -13.59
C ILE A 25 -12.89 -10.21 -12.58
N ALA A 26 -12.09 -10.47 -11.56
CA ALA A 26 -12.37 -11.47 -10.53
C ALA A 26 -12.25 -10.88 -9.11
N PRO A 27 -12.87 -11.50 -8.10
CA PRO A 27 -12.64 -11.13 -6.70
C PRO A 27 -11.15 -11.22 -6.33
N LEU A 28 -10.71 -10.37 -5.42
CA LEU A 28 -9.39 -10.49 -4.82
C LEU A 28 -9.42 -11.61 -3.77
N VAL A 29 -9.05 -12.81 -4.20
CA VAL A 29 -8.82 -13.95 -3.32
C VAL A 29 -7.31 -14.12 -3.19
N PRO A 30 -6.72 -13.99 -1.98
CA PRO A 30 -5.28 -14.10 -1.79
C PRO A 30 -4.73 -15.46 -2.24
N ASN A 31 -3.65 -15.43 -3.00
CA ASN A 31 -2.84 -16.63 -3.23
C ASN A 31 -1.94 -16.91 -2.01
N GLU A 32 -1.22 -18.02 -2.01
CA GLU A 32 -0.37 -18.46 -0.89
C GLU A 32 0.63 -17.37 -0.44
N ALA A 33 1.32 -16.70 -1.37
CA ALA A 33 2.28 -15.66 -1.04
C ALA A 33 1.61 -14.41 -0.44
N GLN A 34 0.46 -14.03 -0.97
CA GLN A 34 -0.36 -12.95 -0.45
C GLN A 34 -0.93 -13.27 0.93
N PHE A 35 -1.40 -14.51 1.10
CA PHE A 35 -1.92 -14.99 2.39
C PHE A 35 -0.85 -14.90 3.47
N ARG A 36 0.36 -15.41 3.22
CA ARG A 36 1.49 -15.32 4.17
C ARG A 36 1.85 -13.88 4.54
N LEU A 37 1.80 -12.95 3.57
CA LEU A 37 2.01 -11.54 3.85
C LEU A 37 0.92 -11.00 4.78
N LEU A 38 -0.35 -11.25 4.46
CA LEU A 38 -1.49 -10.75 5.24
C LEU A 38 -1.54 -11.36 6.64
N GLU A 39 -1.16 -12.63 6.80
CA GLU A 39 -0.99 -13.27 8.10
C GLU A 39 0.04 -12.50 8.95
N LYS A 40 1.21 -12.17 8.40
CA LYS A 40 2.22 -11.35 9.10
C LYS A 40 1.75 -9.93 9.41
N VAL A 41 0.94 -9.34 8.53
CA VAL A 41 0.30 -8.04 8.81
C VAL A 41 -0.64 -8.14 10.01
N ASN A 42 -1.48 -9.17 10.06
CA ASN A 42 -2.43 -9.37 11.14
C ASN A 42 -1.72 -9.69 12.47
N GLU A 43 -0.69 -10.56 12.45
CA GLU A 43 0.13 -10.88 13.62
C GLU A 43 0.79 -9.62 14.21
N GLN A 44 1.49 -8.85 13.37
CA GLN A 44 2.20 -7.67 13.83
C GLN A 44 1.23 -6.58 14.30
N PHE A 45 0.12 -6.39 13.59
CA PHE A 45 -0.89 -5.43 14.01
C PHE A 45 -1.54 -5.80 15.35
N ALA A 46 -1.80 -7.09 15.59
CA ALA A 46 -2.33 -7.57 16.86
C ALA A 46 -1.34 -7.43 18.02
N ALA A 47 -0.03 -7.62 17.74
CA ALA A 47 1.01 -7.54 18.76
C ALA A 47 1.43 -6.10 19.10
N GLU A 48 1.52 -5.22 18.09
CA GLU A 48 2.13 -3.89 18.22
C GLU A 48 1.18 -2.73 17.90
N GLY A 49 -0.03 -3.00 17.42
CA GLY A 49 -0.97 -1.99 16.93
C GLY A 49 -0.52 -1.28 15.65
N LYS A 50 0.61 -1.64 15.07
CA LYS A 50 1.19 -1.06 13.85
C LYS A 50 1.84 -2.11 12.97
N VAL A 51 2.14 -1.76 11.72
CA VAL A 51 2.79 -2.67 10.74
C VAL A 51 4.07 -2.03 10.20
N ARG A 52 5.16 -2.79 10.21
CA ARG A 52 6.46 -2.43 9.65
C ARG A 52 7.04 -3.65 8.96
N ILE A 53 6.78 -3.79 7.66
CA ILE A 53 7.13 -4.99 6.90
C ILE A 53 8.02 -4.63 5.72
N ILE A 54 9.13 -5.35 5.58
CA ILE A 54 9.97 -5.35 4.39
C ILE A 54 9.87 -6.71 3.70
N VAL A 55 9.72 -6.72 2.38
CA VAL A 55 9.51 -7.93 1.59
C VAL A 55 10.49 -7.98 0.42
N LEU A 56 11.37 -8.97 0.42
CA LEU A 56 12.11 -9.38 -0.76
C LEU A 56 11.27 -10.43 -1.51
N LYS A 57 10.92 -10.15 -2.74
CA LYS A 57 9.98 -11.00 -3.52
C LYS A 57 10.52 -11.38 -4.90
N ALA A 58 9.98 -12.44 -5.47
CA ALA A 58 10.05 -12.68 -6.90
C ALA A 58 9.04 -11.82 -7.68
N ARG A 59 9.23 -11.69 -8.98
CA ARG A 59 8.30 -10.97 -9.85
C ARG A 59 6.94 -11.67 -9.90
N GLN A 60 5.87 -10.91 -10.11
CA GLN A 60 4.51 -11.38 -10.39
C GLN A 60 3.85 -12.24 -9.28
N MET A 61 4.30 -12.13 -8.04
CA MET A 61 3.66 -12.79 -6.89
C MET A 61 2.35 -12.11 -6.43
N GLY A 62 2.00 -10.95 -7.00
CA GLY A 62 0.78 -10.22 -6.65
C GLY A 62 0.83 -9.49 -5.31
N LEU A 63 2.00 -9.38 -4.66
CA LEU A 63 2.12 -8.76 -3.33
C LEU A 63 1.73 -7.29 -3.34
N SER A 64 2.14 -6.52 -4.38
CA SER A 64 1.71 -5.12 -4.52
C SER A 64 0.18 -4.99 -4.66
N THR A 65 -0.49 -6.02 -5.21
CA THR A 65 -1.97 -6.07 -5.28
C THR A 65 -2.59 -6.27 -3.90
N ALA A 66 -2.05 -7.18 -3.09
CA ALA A 66 -2.53 -7.41 -1.73
C ALA A 66 -2.32 -6.18 -0.85
N ILE A 67 -1.12 -5.57 -0.90
CA ILE A 67 -0.80 -4.34 -0.17
C ILE A 67 -1.72 -3.18 -0.61
N GLY A 68 -1.88 -2.97 -1.92
CA GLY A 68 -2.76 -1.93 -2.45
C GLY A 68 -4.23 -2.12 -2.05
N GLY A 69 -4.71 -3.38 -2.03
CA GLY A 69 -6.05 -3.73 -1.54
C GLY A 69 -6.20 -3.45 -0.05
N TRP A 70 -5.19 -3.81 0.76
CA TRP A 70 -5.17 -3.54 2.19
C TRP A 70 -5.18 -2.04 2.50
N LEU A 71 -4.35 -1.25 1.80
CA LEU A 71 -4.32 0.22 1.94
C LEU A 71 -5.65 0.86 1.53
N TYR A 72 -6.27 0.37 0.45
CA TYR A 72 -7.59 0.83 0.06
C TYR A 72 -8.65 0.51 1.12
N PHE A 73 -8.68 -0.71 1.64
CA PHE A 73 -9.55 -1.10 2.76
C PHE A 73 -9.32 -0.19 3.96
N TRP A 74 -8.05 0.04 4.33
CA TRP A 74 -7.67 0.86 5.47
C TRP A 74 -8.23 2.27 5.39
N THR A 75 -8.08 2.91 4.24
CA THR A 75 -8.51 4.31 4.02
C THR A 75 -10.00 4.44 3.71
N SER A 76 -10.60 3.45 3.06
CA SER A 76 -12.00 3.52 2.62
C SER A 76 -13.00 3.13 3.71
N GLN A 77 -12.54 2.47 4.79
CA GLN A 77 -13.40 2.00 5.88
C GLN A 77 -13.12 2.67 7.23
N ARG A 78 -12.13 3.58 7.31
CA ARG A 78 -11.73 4.26 8.56
C ARG A 78 -11.64 5.77 8.35
N LYS A 79 -11.86 6.52 9.45
CA LYS A 79 -11.73 7.98 9.46
C LYS A 79 -10.28 8.42 9.63
N ALA A 80 -9.95 9.58 9.09
CA ALA A 80 -8.67 10.26 9.25
C ALA A 80 -7.45 9.39 8.83
N GLN A 81 -7.61 8.54 7.81
CA GLN A 81 -6.54 7.69 7.30
C GLN A 81 -6.02 8.22 5.97
N LYS A 82 -4.71 8.37 5.86
CA LYS A 82 -4.03 8.76 4.63
C LYS A 82 -3.02 7.71 4.21
N ALA A 83 -3.25 7.10 3.05
CA ALA A 83 -2.33 6.16 2.44
C ALA A 83 -1.55 6.82 1.30
N MET A 84 -0.24 6.55 1.25
CA MET A 84 0.66 6.96 0.18
C MET A 84 1.35 5.76 -0.43
N VAL A 85 1.24 5.61 -1.75
CA VAL A 85 2.00 4.61 -2.51
C VAL A 85 3.07 5.31 -3.32
N VAL A 86 4.31 4.88 -3.18
CA VAL A 86 5.44 5.44 -3.93
C VAL A 86 6.09 4.35 -4.76
N THR A 87 6.27 4.61 -6.05
CA THR A 87 6.87 3.66 -7.00
C THR A 87 8.10 4.26 -7.69
N HIS A 88 8.90 3.43 -8.32
CA HIS A 88 10.12 3.86 -9.02
C HIS A 88 9.86 4.50 -10.40
N LEU A 89 8.72 4.20 -11.06
CA LEU A 89 8.39 4.67 -12.41
C LEU A 89 6.97 5.22 -12.49
N ALA A 90 6.77 6.24 -13.31
CA ALA A 90 5.46 6.85 -13.57
C ALA A 90 4.42 5.84 -14.12
N GLU A 91 4.85 4.90 -14.95
CA GLU A 91 3.99 3.83 -15.46
C GLU A 91 3.51 2.89 -14.34
N SER A 92 4.41 2.53 -13.41
CA SER A 92 4.06 1.74 -12.23
C SER A 92 3.10 2.50 -11.32
N THR A 93 3.33 3.81 -11.12
CA THR A 93 2.43 4.70 -10.38
C THR A 93 1.02 4.68 -10.98
N LYS A 94 0.93 4.85 -12.30
CA LYS A 94 -0.34 4.78 -13.02
C LYS A 94 -1.02 3.42 -12.85
N ALA A 95 -0.29 2.33 -13.04
CA ALA A 95 -0.82 0.97 -12.96
C ALA A 95 -1.39 0.66 -11.55
N LEU A 96 -0.68 1.04 -10.47
CA LEU A 96 -1.17 0.85 -9.10
C LEU A 96 -2.38 1.75 -8.80
N PHE A 97 -2.42 2.96 -9.34
CA PHE A 97 -3.60 3.81 -9.18
C PHE A 97 -4.81 3.28 -9.95
N ASP A 98 -4.64 2.83 -11.19
CA ASP A 98 -5.73 2.22 -11.98
C ASP A 98 -6.28 0.96 -11.29
N MET A 99 -5.43 0.20 -10.61
CA MET A 99 -5.86 -0.92 -9.76
C MET A 99 -6.71 -0.43 -8.58
N THR A 100 -6.28 0.60 -7.88
CA THR A 100 -7.02 1.17 -6.74
C THR A 100 -8.35 1.78 -7.18
N ARG A 101 -8.40 2.44 -8.33
CA ARG A 101 -9.67 2.90 -8.93
C ARG A 101 -10.60 1.75 -9.21
N ARG A 102 -10.09 0.62 -9.72
CA ARG A 102 -10.91 -0.59 -9.95
C ARG A 102 -11.48 -1.10 -8.62
N PHE A 103 -10.71 -1.10 -7.53
CA PHE A 103 -11.25 -1.43 -6.20
C PHE A 103 -12.42 -0.51 -5.85
N TYR A 104 -12.21 0.81 -5.96
CA TYR A 104 -13.26 1.79 -5.67
C TYR A 104 -14.50 1.61 -6.57
N ASP A 105 -14.31 1.47 -7.87
CA ASP A 105 -15.43 1.39 -8.83
C ASP A 105 -16.29 0.15 -8.60
N ASN A 106 -15.67 -0.96 -8.17
CA ASN A 106 -16.35 -2.25 -7.93
C ASN A 106 -16.74 -2.49 -6.47
N THR A 107 -16.40 -1.60 -5.55
CA THR A 107 -16.84 -1.71 -4.15
C THR A 107 -18.37 -1.63 -4.08
N PRO A 108 -19.04 -2.59 -3.41
CA PRO A 108 -20.49 -2.56 -3.23
C PRO A 108 -20.97 -1.26 -2.59
N ALA A 109 -22.11 -0.74 -3.04
CA ALA A 109 -22.64 0.57 -2.61
C ALA A 109 -22.71 0.74 -1.08
N ILE A 110 -23.03 -0.35 -0.34
CA ILE A 110 -23.12 -0.33 1.11
C ILE A 110 -21.77 -0.16 1.83
N LEU A 111 -20.64 -0.44 1.15
CA LEU A 111 -19.27 -0.34 1.64
C LEU A 111 -18.50 0.80 0.98
N LYS A 112 -19.05 1.37 -0.09
CA LYS A 112 -18.38 2.37 -0.92
C LYS A 112 -18.41 3.74 -0.24
N PRO A 113 -17.25 4.33 0.08
CA PRO A 113 -17.23 5.68 0.61
C PRO A 113 -17.59 6.70 -0.47
N SER A 114 -18.21 7.82 -0.07
CA SER A 114 -18.37 8.96 -0.97
C SER A 114 -17.02 9.60 -1.26
N THR A 115 -16.81 10.06 -2.50
CA THR A 115 -15.61 10.80 -2.88
C THR A 115 -15.96 12.27 -3.12
N ARG A 116 -15.17 13.17 -2.55
CA ARG A 116 -15.23 14.61 -2.85
C ARG A 116 -14.41 14.93 -4.10
N TYR A 117 -13.31 14.23 -4.27
CA TYR A 117 -12.35 14.49 -5.33
C TYR A 117 -11.67 13.19 -5.76
N SER A 118 -11.57 13.00 -7.06
CA SER A 118 -10.80 11.92 -7.68
C SER A 118 -9.99 12.50 -8.81
N SER A 119 -8.66 12.43 -8.69
CA SER A 119 -7.72 12.81 -9.74
C SER A 119 -7.09 11.59 -10.38
N ARG A 120 -6.05 11.82 -11.20
CA ARG A 120 -5.25 10.71 -11.77
C ARG A 120 -4.26 10.11 -10.77
N LYS A 121 -4.14 10.67 -9.56
CA LYS A 121 -3.16 10.26 -8.55
C LYS A 121 -3.72 10.19 -7.13
N GLU A 122 -4.99 10.56 -6.94
CA GLU A 122 -5.56 10.68 -5.60
C GLU A 122 -7.06 10.36 -5.58
N LEU A 123 -7.50 9.67 -4.52
CA LEU A 123 -8.89 9.51 -4.10
C LEU A 123 -9.06 10.13 -2.72
N LYS A 124 -9.99 11.10 -2.57
CA LYS A 124 -10.37 11.70 -1.28
C LYS A 124 -11.77 11.26 -0.88
N PHE A 125 -11.88 10.71 0.32
CA PHE A 125 -13.13 10.24 0.92
C PHE A 125 -13.61 11.30 1.92
N ASP A 126 -14.50 12.18 1.47
CA ASP A 126 -14.90 13.40 2.21
C ASP A 126 -15.52 13.13 3.58
N LYS A 127 -16.45 12.18 3.68
CA LYS A 127 -17.12 11.85 4.95
C LYS A 127 -16.22 11.15 5.95
N LEU A 128 -15.10 10.60 5.49
CA LEU A 128 -14.11 9.91 6.31
C LEU A 128 -12.91 10.80 6.66
N ASP A 129 -12.75 11.93 6.00
CA ASP A 129 -11.52 12.73 6.04
C ASP A 129 -10.28 11.85 5.78
N SER A 130 -10.41 10.94 4.82
CA SER A 130 -9.39 9.94 4.49
C SER A 130 -9.01 10.06 3.02
N GLY A 131 -7.86 9.52 2.65
CA GLY A 131 -7.40 9.58 1.27
C GLY A 131 -6.38 8.51 0.91
N TYR A 132 -6.30 8.24 -0.40
CA TYR A 132 -5.33 7.33 -1.00
C TYR A 132 -4.63 8.08 -2.15
N ALA A 133 -3.33 8.21 -2.08
CA ALA A 133 -2.53 8.90 -3.08
C ALA A 133 -1.39 8.03 -3.59
N VAL A 134 -0.97 8.31 -4.84
CA VAL A 134 0.17 7.64 -5.47
C VAL A 134 1.18 8.68 -5.96
N ALA A 135 2.47 8.36 -5.84
CA ALA A 135 3.57 9.21 -6.29
C ALA A 135 4.68 8.38 -6.95
N THR A 136 5.54 9.05 -7.71
CA THR A 136 6.76 8.45 -8.27
C THR A 136 7.96 8.95 -7.48
N ALA A 137 8.88 8.08 -7.12
CA ALA A 137 10.13 8.43 -6.44
C ALA A 137 10.94 9.44 -7.27
N GLY A 138 11.52 10.46 -6.61
CA GLY A 138 12.21 11.56 -7.29
C GLY A 138 11.32 12.75 -7.67
N GLY A 139 10.02 12.70 -7.42
CA GLY A 139 9.12 13.85 -7.55
C GLY A 139 9.23 14.82 -6.35
N ASP A 140 8.96 16.10 -6.61
CA ASP A 140 9.27 17.23 -5.69
C ASP A 140 8.47 17.30 -4.38
N SER A 141 7.54 16.41 -4.10
CA SER A 141 6.58 16.61 -2.99
C SER A 141 6.06 15.33 -2.32
N ILE A 142 6.86 14.28 -2.23
CA ILE A 142 6.40 13.02 -1.61
C ILE A 142 6.26 13.22 -0.09
N GLY A 143 5.03 13.20 0.42
CA GLY A 143 4.74 13.20 1.86
C GLY A 143 5.01 14.52 2.59
N ARG A 144 5.40 15.60 1.91
CA ARG A 144 5.67 16.89 2.57
C ARG A 144 4.37 17.59 2.97
N GLY A 145 4.25 17.92 4.27
CA GLY A 145 3.14 18.71 4.81
C GLY A 145 1.87 17.94 5.17
N GLU A 146 1.85 16.61 5.02
CA GLU A 146 0.73 15.77 5.44
C GLU A 146 1.19 14.64 6.37
N THR A 147 0.38 14.33 7.37
CA THR A 147 0.59 13.13 8.18
C THR A 147 0.07 11.92 7.41
N ILE A 148 0.93 10.96 7.13
CA ILE A 148 0.61 9.71 6.46
C ILE A 148 0.43 8.62 7.51
N THR A 149 -0.67 7.88 7.45
CA THR A 149 -0.92 6.79 8.39
C THR A 149 -0.51 5.43 7.83
N ALA A 150 -0.48 5.29 6.50
CA ALA A 150 -0.05 4.06 5.86
C ALA A 150 0.74 4.34 4.57
N ALA A 151 1.82 3.61 4.34
CA ALA A 151 2.63 3.76 3.13
C ALA A 151 2.99 2.42 2.49
N HIS A 152 3.09 2.44 1.16
CA HIS A 152 3.63 1.34 0.37
C HIS A 152 4.76 1.86 -0.52
N LEU A 153 5.96 1.43 -0.25
CA LEU A 153 7.16 1.76 -1.02
C LEU A 153 7.45 0.59 -1.95
N SER A 154 6.99 0.74 -3.19
CA SER A 154 7.07 -0.33 -4.19
C SER A 154 8.36 -0.24 -4.99
N GLU A 155 9.02 -1.39 -5.15
CA GLU A 155 10.28 -1.56 -5.88
C GLU A 155 11.38 -0.60 -5.39
N LEU A 156 11.56 -0.49 -4.06
CA LEU A 156 12.52 0.43 -3.43
C LEU A 156 13.96 0.22 -3.93
N ALA A 157 14.38 -1.01 -4.25
CA ALA A 157 15.71 -1.30 -4.80
C ALA A 157 15.98 -0.63 -6.15
N PHE A 158 14.92 -0.18 -6.85
CA PHE A 158 15.01 0.48 -8.17
C PHE A 158 14.77 2.00 -8.10
N TRP A 159 14.61 2.56 -6.91
CA TRP A 159 14.49 4.01 -6.79
C TRP A 159 15.78 4.72 -7.23
N PRO A 160 15.71 5.96 -7.74
CA PRO A 160 16.90 6.70 -8.18
C PRO A 160 17.93 6.80 -7.04
N LYS A 161 19.13 6.25 -7.25
CA LYS A 161 20.18 6.14 -6.22
C LYS A 161 20.54 7.49 -5.59
N SER A 162 20.48 8.58 -6.37
CA SER A 162 20.80 9.94 -5.93
C SER A 162 19.81 10.50 -4.90
N SER A 163 18.56 10.05 -4.90
CA SER A 163 17.49 10.59 -4.06
C SER A 163 16.76 9.54 -3.21
N ALA A 164 17.04 8.25 -3.41
CA ALA A 164 16.33 7.17 -2.73
C ALA A 164 16.36 7.30 -1.20
N LYS A 165 17.54 7.58 -0.62
CA LYS A 165 17.71 7.71 0.83
C LYS A 165 16.99 8.93 1.39
N GLU A 166 17.07 10.06 0.68
CA GLU A 166 16.40 11.31 1.09
C GLU A 166 14.88 11.16 1.01
N ASN A 167 14.37 10.64 -0.10
CA ASN A 167 12.94 10.41 -0.29
C ASN A 167 12.38 9.41 0.72
N LEU A 168 13.12 8.33 1.00
CA LEU A 168 12.74 7.35 2.02
C LEU A 168 12.67 8.00 3.41
N ASN A 169 13.70 8.73 3.80
CA ASN A 169 13.75 9.38 5.12
C ASN A 169 12.64 10.41 5.26
N GLY A 170 12.41 11.24 4.25
CA GLY A 170 11.33 12.23 4.26
C GLY A 170 9.95 11.58 4.41
N LEU A 171 9.72 10.47 3.69
CA LEU A 171 8.45 9.74 3.79
C LEU A 171 8.28 9.06 5.16
N LEU A 172 9.33 8.41 5.68
CA LEU A 172 9.26 7.75 6.99
C LEU A 172 9.06 8.75 8.13
N GLN A 173 9.61 9.98 8.02
CA GLN A 173 9.36 11.06 8.99
C GLN A 173 7.92 11.57 8.96
N ALA A 174 7.23 11.48 7.81
CA ALA A 174 5.82 11.84 7.68
C ALA A 174 4.86 10.79 8.29
N ILE A 175 5.38 9.62 8.68
CA ILE A 175 4.60 8.51 9.24
C ILE A 175 4.92 8.38 10.72
N PRO A 176 3.99 8.67 11.63
CA PRO A 176 4.20 8.49 13.07
C PRO A 176 4.56 7.04 13.42
N ASN A 177 5.46 6.85 14.38
CA ASN A 177 5.73 5.53 14.93
C ASN A 177 4.74 5.22 16.07
N SER A 178 3.46 5.17 15.76
CA SER A 178 2.36 4.97 16.69
C SER A 178 1.43 3.85 16.20
N GLU A 179 0.57 3.41 17.09
CA GLU A 179 -0.53 2.50 16.73
C GLU A 179 -1.40 3.09 15.61
N GLY A 180 -2.02 2.24 14.82
CA GLY A 180 -2.84 2.64 13.68
C GLY A 180 -2.03 3.04 12.44
N THR A 181 -0.70 2.80 12.39
CA THR A 181 0.13 3.11 11.23
C THR A 181 0.70 1.86 10.57
N ALA A 182 0.94 1.94 9.24
CA ALA A 182 1.50 0.82 8.49
C ALA A 182 2.54 1.28 7.46
N VAL A 183 3.66 0.56 7.38
CA VAL A 183 4.67 0.75 6.32
C VAL A 183 4.98 -0.59 5.68
N PHE A 184 4.75 -0.65 4.39
CA PHE A 184 5.10 -1.79 3.54
C PHE A 184 6.23 -1.36 2.59
N ILE A 185 7.35 -2.04 2.68
CA ILE A 185 8.47 -1.87 1.74
C ILE A 185 8.61 -3.17 0.98
N GLU A 186 8.58 -3.12 -0.34
CA GLU A 186 8.75 -4.32 -1.14
C GLU A 186 9.61 -4.08 -2.37
N SER A 187 10.41 -5.08 -2.73
CA SER A 187 11.19 -5.05 -3.96
C SER A 187 11.57 -6.45 -4.44
N THR A 188 11.80 -6.56 -5.74
CA THR A 188 12.64 -7.62 -6.28
C THR A 188 14.11 -7.26 -6.03
N ALA A 189 15.00 -8.27 -6.04
CA ALA A 189 16.43 -8.04 -5.85
C ALA A 189 17.03 -7.16 -6.97
N ASN A 190 17.91 -6.25 -6.59
CA ASN A 190 18.66 -5.37 -7.51
C ASN A 190 20.11 -5.17 -7.02
N GLY A 191 20.87 -6.26 -6.97
CA GLY A 191 22.25 -6.28 -6.47
C GLY A 191 22.34 -6.39 -4.94
N VAL A 192 23.59 -6.25 -4.44
CA VAL A 192 23.96 -6.42 -3.03
C VAL A 192 24.39 -5.11 -2.38
N SER A 193 23.73 -4.02 -2.72
CA SER A 193 23.99 -2.69 -2.19
C SER A 193 22.77 -1.78 -2.32
N GLY A 194 22.78 -0.67 -1.57
CA GLY A 194 21.74 0.36 -1.63
C GLY A 194 20.68 0.21 -0.55
N VAL A 195 19.82 1.22 -0.46
CA VAL A 195 18.91 1.43 0.67
C VAL A 195 18.05 0.21 0.98
N PHE A 196 17.47 -0.43 -0.04
CA PHE A 196 16.65 -1.62 0.15
C PHE A 196 17.47 -2.80 0.71
N TYR A 197 18.66 -3.03 0.13
CA TYR A 197 19.55 -4.11 0.57
C TYR A 197 19.95 -3.91 2.05
N ASP A 198 20.38 -2.69 2.41
CA ASP A 198 20.80 -2.38 3.78
C ASP A 198 19.66 -2.58 4.79
N MET A 199 18.44 -2.13 4.44
CA MET A 199 17.25 -2.35 5.26
C MET A 199 16.87 -3.81 5.39
N TRP A 200 16.95 -4.57 4.28
CA TRP A 200 16.68 -6.00 4.29
C TRP A 200 17.67 -6.74 5.19
N GLN A 201 18.97 -6.46 5.07
CA GLN A 201 19.98 -7.07 5.92
C GLN A 201 19.75 -6.73 7.39
N GLY A 202 19.42 -5.49 7.72
CA GLY A 202 19.07 -5.09 9.09
C GLY A 202 17.86 -5.86 9.62
N ALA A 203 16.83 -6.07 8.81
CA ALA A 203 15.62 -6.79 9.21
C ALA A 203 15.83 -8.31 9.40
N VAL A 204 16.79 -8.91 8.68
CA VAL A 204 17.11 -10.35 8.79
C VAL A 204 18.08 -10.65 9.92
N SER A 205 18.95 -9.68 10.25
CA SER A 205 19.97 -9.86 11.31
C SER A 205 19.45 -9.61 12.74
N GLY A 206 18.24 -9.09 12.89
CA GLY A 206 17.59 -8.81 14.19
C GLY A 206 18.01 -7.48 14.75
#